data_7498d6ec9ea97c74c0e71ab9f7ec5b83
#
_entry.id   7498d6ec9ea97c74c0e71ab9f7ec5b83
#
_cell.length_a   1.000
_cell.length_b   1.000
_cell.length_c   1.000
_cell.angle_alpha   90.00
_cell.angle_beta   90.00
_cell.angle_gamma   90.00
#
_symmetry.space_group_name_H-M   'P 1'
#
loop_
_entity.id
_entity.type
_entity.pdbx_description
1 polymer ?
#
loop_
_entity_poly.entity_id
_entity_poly.type
_entity_poly.pdbx_seq_one_letter_code
_entity_poly.pdbx_strand_id
1 'polypeptide(L)'
;MRHLPCLLALLAAPSFAADPPTRAHMELAASYSADNKGVSLLVLHRGQRIFEDYPGFNGPRSAHQLASGTKSFSGAAAAFAIHEGFLSLDEKVADTITEWAHDPQRSQITVRHLLHLTSGLEPQPEGSRRLRMSYAQAIGARSVTAPGTTFVYGPVHYQVFGELMRRKLEPRGFSSLVDYLEQRLFQPLGLEVDAWKELDGQPVLPHGASLTAREWAKFGEWLRKEGEHEGQQLVPQELIRQLARGSQANPAYGLTFWLNEPVSPKLKREIPLFQSTDLVDHPLVPEDLYMAAGAGDQRLYVIPSLELVVVRQARGMLGAVLGFRSDFSDANLLARLLHGKDADGKDLTP
;
A
#
# COMPACT_ATOMS: atom_id res chain seq x y z
N MET A 1 -38.67 -8.44 -45.95
CA MET A 1 -37.36 -7.81 -45.74
C MET A 1 -36.83 -8.28 -44.40
N ARG A 2 -35.82 -9.15 -44.39
CA ARG A 2 -35.23 -9.72 -43.16
C ARG A 2 -33.98 -8.89 -42.83
N HIS A 3 -33.98 -8.21 -41.68
CA HIS A 3 -32.81 -7.51 -41.17
C HIS A 3 -31.84 -8.54 -40.54
N LEU A 4 -30.65 -8.71 -41.13
CA LEU A 4 -29.53 -9.38 -40.52
C LEU A 4 -28.89 -8.45 -39.46
N PRO A 5 -28.62 -8.91 -38.23
CA PRO A 5 -27.80 -8.14 -37.32
C PRO A 5 -26.32 -8.28 -37.70
N CYS A 6 -25.68 -7.14 -37.93
CA CYS A 6 -24.22 -7.06 -38.12
C CYS A 6 -23.53 -7.30 -36.78
N LEU A 7 -22.92 -8.47 -36.59
CA LEU A 7 -22.03 -8.76 -35.45
C LEU A 7 -20.71 -8.00 -35.70
N LEU A 8 -20.51 -6.87 -35.03
CA LEU A 8 -19.19 -6.28 -34.90
C LEU A 8 -18.36 -7.14 -33.95
N ALA A 9 -17.48 -7.95 -34.51
CA ALA A 9 -16.42 -8.59 -33.76
C ALA A 9 -15.42 -7.49 -33.33
N LEU A 10 -15.40 -7.13 -32.06
CA LEU A 10 -14.28 -6.37 -31.47
C LEU A 10 -13.05 -7.28 -31.53
N LEU A 11 -12.20 -7.03 -32.51
CA LEU A 11 -10.82 -7.55 -32.52
C LEU A 11 -10.08 -6.87 -31.36
N ALA A 12 -9.85 -7.58 -30.28
CA ALA A 12 -8.91 -7.18 -29.24
C ALA A 12 -7.54 -7.02 -29.92
N ALA A 13 -6.99 -5.79 -29.89
CA ALA A 13 -5.63 -5.56 -30.33
C ALA A 13 -4.69 -6.48 -29.52
N PRO A 14 -3.66 -7.11 -30.18
CA PRO A 14 -2.69 -7.88 -29.43
C PRO A 14 -1.98 -6.93 -28.44
N SER A 15 -2.20 -7.16 -27.16
CA SER A 15 -1.37 -6.59 -26.11
C SER A 15 0.03 -7.13 -26.32
N PHE A 16 0.94 -6.31 -26.80
CA PHE A 16 2.37 -6.65 -26.76
C PHE A 16 2.74 -6.75 -25.28
N ALA A 17 2.80 -7.94 -24.79
CA ALA A 17 3.20 -8.22 -23.43
C ALA A 17 4.64 -7.71 -23.24
N ALA A 18 4.84 -6.88 -22.20
CA ALA A 18 6.17 -6.40 -21.87
C ALA A 18 7.09 -7.58 -21.53
N ASP A 19 8.29 -7.58 -22.07
CA ASP A 19 9.31 -8.57 -21.74
C ASP A 19 9.73 -8.41 -20.25
N PRO A 20 10.01 -9.50 -19.54
CA PRO A 20 10.50 -9.42 -18.18
C PRO A 20 11.89 -8.76 -18.13
N PRO A 21 12.26 -8.14 -17.00
CA PRO A 21 13.62 -7.69 -16.76
C PRO A 21 14.64 -8.82 -17.01
N THR A 22 15.79 -8.50 -17.60
CA THR A 22 16.84 -9.50 -17.84
C THR A 22 17.45 -9.96 -16.51
N ARG A 23 18.07 -11.13 -16.50
CA ARG A 23 18.78 -11.66 -15.33
C ARG A 23 19.84 -10.67 -14.85
N ALA A 24 20.60 -10.08 -15.76
CA ALA A 24 21.62 -9.09 -15.46
C ALA A 24 21.04 -7.82 -14.79
N HIS A 25 19.92 -7.31 -15.27
CA HIS A 25 19.23 -6.16 -14.65
C HIS A 25 18.74 -6.47 -13.22
N MET A 26 18.21 -7.67 -13.01
CA MET A 26 17.77 -8.10 -11.69
C MET A 26 18.94 -8.22 -10.70
N GLU A 27 20.11 -8.69 -11.17
CA GLU A 27 21.34 -8.76 -10.37
C GLU A 27 21.90 -7.37 -10.02
N LEU A 28 21.87 -6.41 -10.98
CA LEU A 28 22.21 -5.01 -10.70
C LEU A 28 21.31 -4.39 -9.64
N ALA A 29 19.99 -4.65 -9.72
CA ALA A 29 19.03 -4.18 -8.73
C ALA A 29 19.24 -4.84 -7.36
N ALA A 30 19.57 -6.14 -7.32
CA ALA A 30 19.84 -6.88 -6.07
C ALA A 30 21.10 -6.37 -5.39
N SER A 31 22.20 -6.17 -6.13
CA SER A 31 23.44 -5.57 -5.61
C SER A 31 23.17 -4.19 -5.01
N TYR A 32 22.50 -3.30 -5.75
CA TYR A 32 22.12 -1.98 -5.25
C TYR A 32 21.25 -2.06 -3.98
N SER A 33 20.26 -2.98 -3.96
CA SER A 33 19.43 -3.19 -2.78
C SER A 33 20.25 -3.63 -1.57
N ALA A 34 21.18 -4.59 -1.73
CA ALA A 34 22.04 -5.11 -0.68
C ALA A 34 22.96 -4.01 -0.11
N ASP A 35 23.59 -3.21 -0.98
CA ASP A 35 24.44 -2.08 -0.59
C ASP A 35 23.67 -1.03 0.23
N ASN A 36 22.36 -0.92 -0.01
CA ASN A 36 21.45 -0.06 0.71
C ASN A 36 20.63 -0.79 1.80
N LYS A 37 21.27 -1.72 2.52
CA LYS A 37 20.70 -2.46 3.65
C LYS A 37 19.55 -3.40 3.28
N GLY A 38 19.35 -3.73 2.01
CA GLY A 38 18.38 -4.71 1.56
C GLY A 38 18.63 -6.08 2.19
N VAL A 39 17.57 -6.79 2.52
CA VAL A 39 17.59 -8.15 3.08
C VAL A 39 16.81 -9.13 2.22
N SER A 40 15.99 -8.63 1.34
CA SER A 40 15.34 -9.39 0.28
C SER A 40 15.05 -8.48 -0.92
N LEU A 41 15.19 -9.05 -2.11
CA LEU A 41 14.63 -8.54 -3.36
C LEU A 41 13.95 -9.70 -4.07
N LEU A 42 12.66 -9.55 -4.38
CA LEU A 42 11.88 -10.57 -5.07
C LEU A 42 11.12 -9.92 -6.22
N VAL A 43 11.14 -10.58 -7.39
CA VAL A 43 10.45 -10.11 -8.60
C VAL A 43 9.50 -11.18 -9.09
N LEU A 44 8.21 -10.81 -9.21
CA LEU A 44 7.22 -11.59 -9.96
C LEU A 44 6.98 -10.94 -11.31
N HIS A 45 6.87 -11.74 -12.36
CA HIS A 45 6.35 -11.35 -13.65
C HIS A 45 5.20 -12.30 -14.02
N ARG A 46 4.01 -11.75 -14.23
CA ARG A 46 2.78 -12.54 -14.50
C ARG A 46 2.49 -13.60 -13.42
N GLY A 47 2.74 -13.24 -12.16
CA GLY A 47 2.54 -14.14 -11.03
C GLY A 47 3.64 -15.19 -10.83
N GLN A 48 4.56 -15.31 -11.77
CA GLN A 48 5.68 -16.24 -11.65
C GLN A 48 6.89 -15.54 -11.01
N ARG A 49 7.50 -16.17 -10.01
CA ARG A 49 8.73 -15.69 -9.41
C ARG A 49 9.89 -15.93 -10.37
N ILE A 50 10.39 -14.85 -10.99
CA ILE A 50 11.50 -14.88 -11.92
C ILE A 50 12.85 -14.58 -11.27
N PHE A 51 12.83 -13.95 -10.06
CA PHE A 51 14.04 -13.63 -9.31
C PHE A 51 13.75 -13.53 -7.81
N GLU A 52 14.71 -13.95 -7.01
CA GLU A 52 14.78 -13.67 -5.59
C GLU A 52 16.23 -13.67 -5.12
N ASP A 53 16.55 -12.74 -4.21
CA ASP A 53 17.86 -12.60 -3.57
C ASP A 53 17.70 -12.28 -2.09
N TYR A 54 18.53 -12.88 -1.25
CA TYR A 54 18.49 -12.76 0.20
C TYR A 54 19.91 -12.60 0.77
N PRO A 55 20.47 -11.38 0.74
CA PRO A 55 21.84 -11.16 1.17
C PRO A 55 22.05 -11.43 2.68
N GLY A 56 23.25 -11.89 3.03
CA GLY A 56 23.65 -12.20 4.40
C GLY A 56 23.01 -13.48 4.94
N PHE A 57 22.49 -13.41 6.17
CA PHE A 57 21.87 -14.57 6.85
C PHE A 57 20.34 -14.62 6.64
N ASN A 58 19.83 -13.85 5.71
CA ASN A 58 18.40 -13.87 5.39
C ASN A 58 18.06 -15.01 4.42
N GLY A 59 16.78 -15.31 4.32
CA GLY A 59 16.31 -16.37 3.43
C GLY A 59 14.82 -16.20 3.12
N PRO A 60 14.28 -17.06 2.26
CA PRO A 60 12.89 -16.93 1.81
C PRO A 60 11.84 -17.06 2.92
N ARG A 61 12.22 -17.59 4.09
CA ARG A 61 11.37 -17.70 5.28
C ARG A 61 11.63 -16.60 6.32
N SER A 62 12.53 -15.66 6.05
CA SER A 62 12.81 -14.55 6.96
C SER A 62 11.71 -13.49 6.83
N ALA A 63 10.86 -13.39 7.85
CA ALA A 63 9.84 -12.35 7.91
C ALA A 63 10.41 -11.02 8.43
N HIS A 64 9.93 -9.92 7.87
CA HIS A 64 10.33 -8.57 8.26
C HIS A 64 9.11 -7.69 8.51
N GLN A 65 9.25 -6.74 9.44
CA GLN A 65 8.21 -5.75 9.69
C GLN A 65 8.02 -4.86 8.46
N LEU A 66 6.80 -4.78 7.98
CA LEU A 66 6.45 -3.94 6.82
C LEU A 66 6.41 -2.45 7.16
N ALA A 67 6.48 -2.10 8.44
CA ALA A 67 6.25 -0.73 8.91
C ALA A 67 4.95 -0.18 8.30
N SER A 68 5.01 1.03 7.72
CA SER A 68 3.84 1.65 7.08
C SER A 68 3.30 0.91 5.85
N GLY A 69 4.04 -0.06 5.30
CA GLY A 69 3.51 -0.97 4.28
C GLY A 69 2.26 -1.73 4.76
N THR A 70 2.12 -1.93 6.07
CA THR A 70 0.92 -2.51 6.71
C THR A 70 -0.38 -1.78 6.35
N LYS A 71 -0.32 -0.46 6.13
CA LYS A 71 -1.51 0.37 5.82
C LYS A 71 -2.27 -0.12 4.60
N SER A 72 -1.58 -0.72 3.63
CA SER A 72 -2.17 -1.23 2.39
C SER A 72 -3.25 -2.29 2.64
N PHE A 73 -3.16 -3.07 3.70
CA PHE A 73 -4.19 -4.04 4.08
C PHE A 73 -5.50 -3.39 4.54
N SER A 74 -5.46 -2.14 5.03
CA SER A 74 -6.70 -1.41 5.37
C SER A 74 -7.50 -1.06 4.11
N GLY A 75 -6.83 -0.74 3.00
CA GLY A 75 -7.47 -0.54 1.70
C GLY A 75 -8.14 -1.81 1.18
N ALA A 76 -7.43 -2.94 1.28
CA ALA A 76 -7.99 -4.25 0.92
C ALA A 76 -9.20 -4.61 1.78
N ALA A 77 -9.12 -4.43 3.11
CA ALA A 77 -10.25 -4.66 4.01
C ALA A 77 -11.46 -3.80 3.66
N ALA A 78 -11.24 -2.53 3.30
CA ALA A 78 -12.32 -1.66 2.85
C ALA A 78 -12.94 -2.17 1.54
N ALA A 79 -12.15 -2.64 0.58
CA ALA A 79 -12.65 -3.19 -0.68
C ALA A 79 -13.57 -4.40 -0.45
N PHE A 80 -13.17 -5.34 0.42
CA PHE A 80 -14.02 -6.47 0.80
C PHE A 80 -15.30 -6.03 1.52
N ALA A 81 -15.19 -5.13 2.49
CA ALA A 81 -16.34 -4.64 3.27
C ALA A 81 -17.36 -3.88 2.40
N ILE A 82 -16.90 -3.17 1.38
CA ILE A 82 -17.75 -2.50 0.37
C ILE A 82 -18.41 -3.55 -0.51
N HIS A 83 -17.67 -4.54 -0.98
CA HIS A 83 -18.22 -5.64 -1.77
C HIS A 83 -19.31 -6.42 -1.01
N GLU A 84 -19.11 -6.66 0.28
CA GLU A 84 -20.09 -7.30 1.15
C GLU A 84 -21.25 -6.37 1.60
N GLY A 85 -21.22 -5.10 1.20
CA GLY A 85 -22.34 -4.16 1.36
C GLY A 85 -22.49 -3.57 2.77
N PHE A 86 -21.49 -3.69 3.65
CA PHE A 86 -21.58 -3.12 5.01
C PHE A 86 -20.65 -1.91 5.24
N LEU A 87 -19.91 -1.48 4.24
CA LEU A 87 -19.09 -0.27 4.23
C LEU A 87 -19.32 0.53 2.94
N SER A 88 -19.20 1.85 3.04
CA SER A 88 -19.12 2.74 1.88
C SER A 88 -17.99 3.75 2.10
N LEU A 89 -17.27 4.11 1.03
CA LEU A 89 -16.21 5.13 1.14
C LEU A 89 -16.76 6.48 1.56
N ASP A 90 -17.99 6.79 1.19
CA ASP A 90 -18.60 8.10 1.41
C ASP A 90 -19.53 8.13 2.62
N GLU A 91 -19.71 7.00 3.35
CA GLU A 91 -20.41 7.00 4.62
C GLU A 91 -19.69 7.85 5.67
N LYS A 92 -20.46 8.46 6.56
CA LYS A 92 -19.91 9.21 7.69
C LYS A 92 -19.38 8.26 8.75
N VAL A 93 -18.16 8.49 9.19
CA VAL A 93 -17.55 7.73 10.30
C VAL A 93 -18.40 7.85 11.57
N ALA A 94 -19.03 9.01 11.77
CA ALA A 94 -19.93 9.30 12.89
C ALA A 94 -21.21 8.42 12.93
N ASP A 95 -21.61 7.81 11.80
CA ASP A 95 -22.75 6.87 11.78
C ASP A 95 -22.44 5.59 12.58
N THR A 96 -21.15 5.28 12.76
CA THR A 96 -20.68 4.13 13.53
C THR A 96 -19.96 4.55 14.82
N ILE A 97 -19.10 5.57 14.76
CA ILE A 97 -18.42 6.19 15.91
C ILE A 97 -19.31 7.34 16.42
N THR A 98 -20.38 6.98 17.10
CA THR A 98 -21.47 7.89 17.50
C THR A 98 -21.01 9.01 18.45
N GLU A 99 -19.87 8.87 19.10
CA GLU A 99 -19.22 9.93 19.89
C GLU A 99 -18.91 11.18 19.06
N TRP A 100 -18.86 11.05 17.74
CA TRP A 100 -18.59 12.16 16.81
C TRP A 100 -19.87 12.82 16.26
N ALA A 101 -21.03 12.29 16.53
CA ALA A 101 -22.29 12.73 15.92
C ALA A 101 -22.60 14.24 16.11
N HIS A 102 -22.22 14.78 17.27
CA HIS A 102 -22.46 16.20 17.61
C HIS A 102 -21.23 17.10 17.44
N ASP A 103 -20.09 16.56 16.96
CA ASP A 103 -18.91 17.37 16.66
C ASP A 103 -19.03 17.96 15.25
N PRO A 104 -18.98 19.30 15.07
CA PRO A 104 -19.25 19.92 13.77
C PRO A 104 -18.29 19.51 12.64
N GLN A 105 -17.06 19.14 12.98
CA GLN A 105 -16.05 18.74 12.00
C GLN A 105 -15.94 17.21 11.90
N ARG A 106 -15.83 16.49 13.03
CA ARG A 106 -15.66 15.04 13.03
C ARG A 106 -16.88 14.31 12.45
N SER A 107 -18.11 14.86 12.63
CA SER A 107 -19.32 14.33 12.00
C SER A 107 -19.29 14.39 10.45
N GLN A 108 -18.40 15.17 9.85
CA GLN A 108 -18.24 15.26 8.40
C GLN A 108 -17.17 14.33 7.83
N ILE A 109 -16.40 13.67 8.70
CA ILE A 109 -15.35 12.73 8.27
C ILE A 109 -15.98 11.51 7.63
N THR A 110 -15.52 11.14 6.44
CA THR A 110 -15.93 9.90 5.75
C THR A 110 -14.83 8.83 5.84
N VAL A 111 -15.17 7.59 5.51
CA VAL A 111 -14.20 6.49 5.38
C VAL A 111 -13.12 6.84 4.36
N ARG A 112 -13.51 7.45 3.24
CA ARG A 112 -12.59 7.96 2.22
C ARG A 112 -11.56 8.94 2.80
N HIS A 113 -11.97 9.87 3.63
CA HIS A 113 -11.07 10.82 4.29
C HIS A 113 -10.05 10.14 5.19
N LEU A 114 -10.43 9.05 5.90
CA LEU A 114 -9.49 8.28 6.70
C LEU A 114 -8.44 7.59 5.83
N LEU A 115 -8.88 6.85 4.80
CA LEU A 115 -7.99 6.06 3.95
C LEU A 115 -7.07 6.92 3.07
N HIS A 116 -7.50 8.13 2.67
CA HIS A 116 -6.67 9.13 1.98
C HIS A 116 -5.78 9.97 2.90
N LEU A 117 -5.85 9.78 4.24
CA LEU A 117 -5.12 10.61 5.22
C LEU A 117 -5.50 12.11 5.16
N THR A 118 -6.77 12.38 4.86
CA THR A 118 -7.32 13.74 4.71
C THR A 118 -8.47 14.01 5.70
N SER A 119 -8.54 13.26 6.80
CA SER A 119 -9.64 13.42 7.78
C SER A 119 -9.63 14.74 8.53
N GLY A 120 -8.52 15.47 8.51
CA GLY A 120 -8.35 16.69 9.28
C GLY A 120 -8.08 16.48 10.77
N LEU A 121 -7.89 15.24 11.22
CA LEU A 121 -7.54 14.92 12.60
C LEU A 121 -6.08 15.26 12.89
N GLU A 122 -5.80 15.68 14.14
CA GLU A 122 -4.44 15.84 14.62
C GLU A 122 -3.66 14.51 14.50
N PRO A 123 -2.42 14.53 13.99
CA PRO A 123 -1.69 13.30 13.68
C PRO A 123 -1.28 12.51 14.92
N GLN A 124 -1.21 13.17 16.07
CA GLN A 124 -0.84 12.56 17.35
C GLN A 124 -1.64 13.20 18.48
N PRO A 125 -2.77 12.58 18.90
CA PRO A 125 -3.57 13.02 20.04
C PRO A 125 -2.76 13.10 21.33
N GLU A 126 -3.19 13.98 22.23
CA GLU A 126 -2.56 14.15 23.54
C GLU A 126 -2.50 12.82 24.32
N GLY A 127 -1.39 12.56 25.00
CA GLY A 127 -1.16 11.30 25.73
C GLY A 127 -0.82 10.09 24.87
N SER A 128 -0.89 10.21 23.53
CA SER A 128 -0.50 9.15 22.63
C SER A 128 0.99 9.19 22.24
N ARG A 129 1.54 8.06 21.81
CA ARG A 129 2.85 7.99 21.17
C ARG A 129 2.66 7.53 19.73
N ARG A 130 3.41 8.11 18.79
CA ARG A 130 3.28 7.85 17.34
C ARG A 130 3.24 6.36 16.98
N LEU A 131 4.01 5.53 17.68
CA LEU A 131 4.08 4.08 17.45
C LEU A 131 3.23 3.26 18.44
N ARG A 132 2.50 3.90 19.36
CA ARG A 132 1.67 3.25 20.37
C ARG A 132 0.42 4.09 20.60
N MET A 133 -0.50 4.05 19.65
CA MET A 133 -1.78 4.74 19.71
C MET A 133 -2.89 3.68 19.69
N SER A 134 -3.70 3.62 20.75
CA SER A 134 -4.87 2.73 20.78
C SER A 134 -6.01 3.31 19.95
N TYR A 135 -7.01 2.47 19.65
CA TYR A 135 -8.24 2.93 18.99
C TYR A 135 -8.97 3.99 19.82
N ALA A 136 -9.05 3.80 21.13
CA ALA A 136 -9.66 4.77 22.04
C ALA A 136 -8.96 6.14 22.00
N GLN A 137 -7.62 6.16 21.98
CA GLN A 137 -6.86 7.41 21.83
C GLN A 137 -7.11 8.05 20.46
N ALA A 138 -7.19 7.24 19.41
CA ALA A 138 -7.40 7.75 18.05
C ALA A 138 -8.78 8.40 17.85
N ILE A 139 -9.85 7.79 18.38
CA ILE A 139 -11.19 8.39 18.31
C ILE A 139 -11.32 9.65 19.17
N GLY A 140 -10.45 9.83 20.17
CA GLY A 140 -10.32 11.07 20.97
C GLY A 140 -9.61 12.22 20.24
N ALA A 141 -9.02 11.99 19.06
CA ALA A 141 -8.31 13.01 18.31
C ALA A 141 -9.18 14.21 17.94
N ARG A 142 -8.61 15.42 18.06
CA ARG A 142 -9.28 16.67 17.68
C ARG A 142 -9.18 16.91 16.18
N SER A 143 -10.17 17.56 15.59
CA SER A 143 -10.05 18.12 14.24
C SER A 143 -9.23 19.40 14.27
N VAL A 144 -8.26 19.49 13.36
CA VAL A 144 -7.37 20.65 13.20
C VAL A 144 -7.54 21.35 11.85
N THR A 145 -8.11 20.64 10.87
CA THR A 145 -8.50 21.18 9.56
C THR A 145 -9.83 20.56 9.11
N ALA A 146 -10.48 21.17 8.13
CA ALA A 146 -11.70 20.59 7.55
C ALA A 146 -11.39 19.27 6.84
N PRO A 147 -12.25 18.24 6.95
CA PRO A 147 -12.08 16.97 6.24
C PRO A 147 -11.97 17.16 4.73
N GLY A 148 -11.08 16.40 4.10
CA GLY A 148 -10.83 16.43 2.64
C GLY A 148 -9.87 17.53 2.18
N THR A 149 -9.49 18.50 3.02
CA THR A 149 -8.75 19.70 2.59
C THR A 149 -7.23 19.58 2.69
N THR A 150 -6.73 18.79 3.63
CA THR A 150 -5.29 18.71 3.94
C THR A 150 -4.87 17.26 4.11
N PHE A 151 -3.81 16.87 3.41
CA PHE A 151 -3.15 15.59 3.63
C PHE A 151 -2.22 15.66 4.83
N VAL A 152 -2.44 14.78 5.80
CA VAL A 152 -1.59 14.69 7.01
C VAL A 152 -1.19 13.24 7.25
N TYR A 153 0.09 12.94 7.01
CA TYR A 153 0.58 11.57 7.18
C TYR A 153 0.75 11.21 8.66
N GLY A 154 -0.01 10.22 9.11
CA GLY A 154 0.04 9.78 10.51
C GLY A 154 -0.74 8.49 10.78
N PRO A 155 -0.58 7.92 12.00
CA PRO A 155 -1.26 6.67 12.38
C PRO A 155 -2.73 6.85 12.73
N VAL A 156 -3.17 8.05 13.14
CA VAL A 156 -4.50 8.31 13.70
C VAL A 156 -5.63 7.82 12.80
N HIS A 157 -5.53 8.12 11.51
CA HIS A 157 -6.55 7.79 10.51
C HIS A 157 -6.85 6.27 10.46
N TYR A 158 -5.78 5.45 10.49
CA TYR A 158 -5.90 3.99 10.43
C TYR A 158 -6.37 3.38 11.74
N GLN A 159 -6.01 3.97 12.87
CA GLN A 159 -6.52 3.53 14.16
C GLN A 159 -8.01 3.88 14.33
N VAL A 160 -8.46 5.03 13.82
CA VAL A 160 -9.89 5.36 13.71
C VAL A 160 -10.60 4.41 12.76
N PHE A 161 -10.02 4.11 11.61
CA PHE A 161 -10.56 3.10 10.69
C PHE A 161 -10.64 1.72 11.36
N GLY A 162 -9.65 1.37 12.17
CA GLY A 162 -9.65 0.14 12.97
C GLY A 162 -10.83 0.06 13.95
N GLU A 163 -11.12 1.13 14.67
CA GLU A 163 -12.27 1.19 15.57
C GLU A 163 -13.60 1.14 14.81
N LEU A 164 -13.71 1.86 13.70
CA LEU A 164 -14.87 1.79 12.81
C LEU A 164 -15.14 0.33 12.39
N MET A 165 -14.11 -0.33 11.88
CA MET A 165 -14.21 -1.71 11.40
C MET A 165 -14.49 -2.68 12.55
N ARG A 166 -13.86 -2.51 13.72
CA ARG A 166 -14.16 -3.33 14.90
C ARG A 166 -15.67 -3.32 15.21
N ARG A 167 -16.28 -2.13 15.28
CA ARG A 167 -17.72 -1.99 15.57
C ARG A 167 -18.61 -2.60 14.48
N LYS A 168 -18.18 -2.56 13.23
CA LYS A 168 -18.92 -3.16 12.10
C LYS A 168 -18.73 -4.69 12.01
N LEU A 169 -17.58 -5.19 12.39
CA LEU A 169 -17.19 -6.60 12.26
C LEU A 169 -17.69 -7.45 13.45
N GLU A 170 -17.69 -6.91 14.66
CA GLU A 170 -18.13 -7.61 15.87
C GLU A 170 -19.55 -8.21 15.73
N PRO A 171 -20.59 -7.49 15.27
CA PRO A 171 -21.92 -8.06 15.04
C PRO A 171 -21.96 -9.12 13.92
N ARG A 172 -20.92 -9.23 13.12
CA ARG A 172 -20.76 -10.18 12.02
C ARG A 172 -19.92 -11.40 12.39
N GLY A 173 -19.51 -11.49 13.68
CA GLY A 173 -18.78 -12.64 14.22
C GLY A 173 -17.28 -12.62 14.02
N PHE A 174 -16.70 -11.50 13.56
CA PHE A 174 -15.24 -11.35 13.44
C PHE A 174 -14.65 -10.74 14.72
N SER A 175 -13.57 -11.33 15.21
CA SER A 175 -12.89 -10.88 16.43
C SER A 175 -12.05 -9.61 16.21
N SER A 176 -11.59 -9.38 14.98
CA SER A 176 -10.77 -8.22 14.62
C SER A 176 -10.76 -8.00 13.11
N LEU A 177 -10.18 -6.88 12.68
CA LEU A 177 -9.94 -6.63 11.23
C LEU A 177 -8.93 -7.63 10.65
N VAL A 178 -7.97 -8.11 11.43
CA VAL A 178 -7.01 -9.12 10.95
C VAL A 178 -7.70 -10.47 10.78
N ASP A 179 -8.60 -10.87 11.70
CA ASP A 179 -9.44 -12.06 11.54
C ASP A 179 -10.30 -11.97 10.26
N TYR A 180 -10.88 -10.80 10.01
CA TYR A 180 -11.63 -10.55 8.76
C TYR A 180 -10.76 -10.70 7.51
N LEU A 181 -9.56 -10.10 7.52
CA LEU A 181 -8.59 -10.24 6.43
C LEU A 181 -8.11 -11.69 6.26
N GLU A 182 -7.92 -12.41 7.35
CA GLU A 182 -7.54 -13.83 7.32
C GLU A 182 -8.55 -14.63 6.51
N GLN A 183 -9.83 -14.45 6.77
CA GLN A 183 -10.88 -15.23 6.11
C GLN A 183 -11.17 -14.76 4.68
N ARG A 184 -11.03 -13.46 4.37
CA ARG A 184 -11.40 -12.89 3.07
C ARG A 184 -10.27 -12.75 2.09
N LEU A 185 -9.04 -12.60 2.59
CA LEU A 185 -7.88 -12.32 1.76
C LEU A 185 -6.77 -13.35 1.96
N PHE A 186 -6.31 -13.55 3.21
CA PHE A 186 -5.09 -14.31 3.44
C PHE A 186 -5.28 -15.79 3.13
N GLN A 187 -6.31 -16.44 3.65
CA GLN A 187 -6.61 -17.84 3.35
C GLN A 187 -6.87 -18.09 1.86
N PRO A 188 -7.72 -17.30 1.16
CA PRO A 188 -7.89 -17.46 -0.29
C PRO A 188 -6.60 -17.34 -1.09
N LEU A 189 -5.68 -16.43 -0.72
CA LEU A 189 -4.39 -16.26 -1.39
C LEU A 189 -3.33 -17.28 -0.94
N GLY A 190 -3.61 -18.13 0.04
CA GLY A 190 -2.59 -18.94 0.70
C GLY A 190 -1.44 -18.06 1.26
N LEU A 191 -1.77 -16.85 1.75
CA LEU A 191 -0.84 -15.89 2.31
C LEU A 191 -0.72 -16.10 3.82
N GLU A 192 0.51 -16.25 4.31
CA GLU A 192 0.80 -16.42 5.73
C GLU A 192 1.37 -15.12 6.32
N VAL A 193 0.72 -14.61 7.37
CA VAL A 193 1.20 -13.47 8.15
C VAL A 193 2.01 -14.00 9.34
N ASP A 194 3.31 -13.69 9.38
CA ASP A 194 4.22 -14.16 10.44
C ASP A 194 3.84 -13.57 11.82
N ALA A 195 3.54 -12.27 11.84
CA ALA A 195 3.09 -11.60 13.05
C ALA A 195 2.30 -10.33 12.73
N TRP A 196 1.39 -9.98 13.64
CA TRP A 196 0.74 -8.66 13.63
C TRP A 196 0.74 -8.10 15.05
N LYS A 197 1.31 -6.91 15.21
CA LYS A 197 1.35 -6.22 16.51
C LYS A 197 -0.05 -5.82 16.97
N GLU A 198 -0.30 -5.99 18.25
CA GLU A 198 -1.53 -5.57 18.90
C GLU A 198 -1.27 -4.53 19.99
N LEU A 199 -2.27 -3.73 20.25
CA LEU A 199 -2.34 -2.82 21.39
C LEU A 199 -3.77 -2.86 21.95
N ASP A 200 -3.89 -3.11 23.25
CA ASP A 200 -5.18 -3.27 23.94
C ASP A 200 -6.07 -4.35 23.28
N GLY A 201 -5.47 -5.46 22.81
CA GLY A 201 -6.16 -6.54 22.12
C GLY A 201 -6.67 -6.21 20.71
N GLN A 202 -6.20 -5.10 20.12
CA GLN A 202 -6.59 -4.68 18.79
C GLN A 202 -5.37 -4.57 17.85
N PRO A 203 -5.51 -4.95 16.58
CA PRO A 203 -4.39 -4.92 15.63
C PRO A 203 -3.94 -3.47 15.35
N VAL A 204 -2.62 -3.28 15.33
CA VAL A 204 -2.00 -1.99 14.99
C VAL A 204 -1.95 -1.85 13.47
N LEU A 205 -2.93 -1.19 12.88
CA LEU A 205 -3.09 -1.08 11.43
C LEU A 205 -2.05 -0.20 10.73
N PRO A 206 -1.51 0.87 11.36
CA PRO A 206 -0.53 1.72 10.68
C PRO A 206 0.83 1.04 10.38
N HIS A 207 1.22 -0.01 11.14
CA HIS A 207 2.59 -0.56 11.06
C HIS A 207 2.78 -1.92 11.75
N GLY A 208 1.72 -2.73 11.96
CA GLY A 208 1.75 -3.94 12.79
C GLY A 208 2.27 -5.19 12.10
N ALA A 209 2.09 -5.33 10.79
CA ALA A 209 2.34 -6.57 10.07
C ALA A 209 3.83 -6.89 9.87
N SER A 210 4.14 -8.18 9.94
CA SER A 210 5.42 -8.79 9.54
C SER A 210 5.14 -9.94 8.59
N LEU A 211 5.76 -9.93 7.41
CA LEU A 211 5.64 -10.95 6.38
C LEU A 211 7.01 -11.28 5.78
N THR A 212 7.12 -12.47 5.18
CA THR A 212 8.23 -12.75 4.28
C THR A 212 8.05 -11.99 2.96
N ALA A 213 9.10 -11.84 2.18
CA ALA A 213 9.01 -11.23 0.85
C ALA A 213 8.06 -12.00 -0.06
N ARG A 214 8.06 -13.33 0.02
CA ARG A 214 7.18 -14.21 -0.76
C ARG A 214 5.71 -13.98 -0.43
N GLU A 215 5.39 -13.86 0.86
CA GLU A 215 4.01 -13.65 1.29
C GLU A 215 3.51 -12.25 0.89
N TRP A 216 4.36 -11.21 1.04
CA TRP A 216 3.98 -9.87 0.60
C TRP A 216 3.82 -9.77 -0.92
N ALA A 217 4.58 -10.55 -1.70
CA ALA A 217 4.44 -10.63 -3.14
C ALA A 217 3.10 -11.26 -3.60
N LYS A 218 2.54 -12.23 -2.86
CA LYS A 218 1.19 -12.77 -3.13
C LYS A 218 0.12 -11.68 -3.07
N PHE A 219 0.20 -10.82 -2.04
CA PHE A 219 -0.67 -9.65 -1.92
C PHE A 219 -0.49 -8.68 -3.09
N GLY A 220 0.77 -8.40 -3.49
CA GLY A 220 1.06 -7.57 -4.65
C GLY A 220 0.49 -8.14 -5.96
N GLU A 221 0.58 -9.43 -6.14
CA GLU A 221 0.04 -10.09 -7.34
C GLU A 221 -1.48 -10.03 -7.41
N TRP A 222 -2.18 -10.21 -6.27
CA TRP A 222 -3.62 -10.02 -6.19
C TRP A 222 -4.03 -8.59 -6.54
N LEU A 223 -3.27 -7.58 -6.08
CA LEU A 223 -3.49 -6.18 -6.44
C LEU A 223 -3.27 -5.96 -7.94
N ARG A 224 -2.16 -6.48 -8.51
CA ARG A 224 -1.84 -6.37 -9.94
C ARG A 224 -2.92 -6.97 -10.82
N LYS A 225 -3.52 -8.08 -10.39
CA LYS A 225 -4.65 -8.74 -11.05
C LYS A 225 -6.00 -8.12 -10.71
N GLU A 226 -6.00 -6.93 -10.15
CA GLU A 226 -7.23 -6.20 -9.82
C GLU A 226 -8.24 -7.01 -9.01
N GLY A 227 -7.75 -7.79 -8.04
CA GLY A 227 -8.60 -8.56 -7.13
C GLY A 227 -8.94 -9.97 -7.59
N GLU A 228 -8.38 -10.45 -8.72
CA GLU A 228 -8.53 -11.82 -9.18
C GLU A 228 -7.46 -12.73 -8.55
N HIS A 229 -7.82 -13.93 -8.18
CA HIS A 229 -6.93 -15.00 -7.77
C HIS A 229 -7.43 -16.34 -8.31
N GLU A 230 -6.54 -17.10 -8.97
CA GLU A 230 -6.83 -18.44 -9.54
C GLU A 230 -8.11 -18.51 -10.40
N GLY A 231 -8.39 -17.45 -11.17
CA GLY A 231 -9.59 -17.35 -12.03
C GLY A 231 -10.86 -16.90 -11.29
N GLN A 232 -10.78 -16.65 -9.98
CA GLN A 232 -11.88 -16.12 -9.17
C GLN A 232 -11.69 -14.65 -8.86
N GLN A 233 -12.69 -13.82 -9.17
CA GLN A 233 -12.74 -12.42 -8.77
C GLN A 233 -13.19 -12.33 -7.31
N LEU A 234 -12.25 -12.08 -6.38
CA LEU A 234 -12.55 -12.01 -4.95
C LEU A 234 -13.30 -10.73 -4.57
N VAL A 235 -12.97 -9.61 -5.23
CA VAL A 235 -13.69 -8.33 -5.13
C VAL A 235 -13.76 -7.67 -6.51
N PRO A 236 -14.78 -6.87 -6.81
CA PRO A 236 -14.88 -6.16 -8.10
C PRO A 236 -13.61 -5.37 -8.43
N GLN A 237 -13.12 -5.49 -9.67
CA GLN A 237 -11.91 -4.81 -10.16
C GLN A 237 -11.92 -3.32 -9.87
N GLU A 238 -13.07 -2.67 -10.03
CA GLU A 238 -13.21 -1.23 -9.77
C GLU A 238 -12.84 -0.85 -8.33
N LEU A 239 -13.11 -1.71 -7.34
CA LEU A 239 -12.72 -1.44 -5.95
C LEU A 239 -11.20 -1.47 -5.76
N ILE A 240 -10.50 -2.34 -6.49
CA ILE A 240 -9.03 -2.37 -6.46
C ILE A 240 -8.46 -1.15 -7.21
N ARG A 241 -9.01 -0.80 -8.37
CA ARG A 241 -8.60 0.42 -9.10
C ARG A 241 -8.77 1.69 -8.27
N GLN A 242 -9.80 1.74 -7.42
CA GLN A 242 -9.99 2.89 -6.51
C GLN A 242 -8.86 3.01 -5.48
N LEU A 243 -8.18 1.92 -5.10
CA LEU A 243 -7.04 1.97 -4.19
C LEU A 243 -5.88 2.82 -4.75
N ALA A 244 -5.73 2.84 -6.07
CA ALA A 244 -4.72 3.60 -6.79
C ALA A 244 -5.23 4.96 -7.34
N ARG A 245 -6.27 5.54 -6.75
CA ARG A 245 -6.76 6.89 -7.09
C ARG A 245 -6.44 7.86 -5.97
N GLY A 246 -5.69 8.91 -6.30
CA GLY A 246 -5.33 9.98 -5.37
C GLY A 246 -6.50 10.90 -4.99
N SER A 247 -6.26 11.77 -4.04
CA SER A 247 -7.21 12.80 -3.61
C SER A 247 -6.81 14.18 -4.15
N GLN A 248 -7.74 15.13 -4.10
CA GLN A 248 -7.41 16.53 -4.43
C GLN A 248 -6.34 17.11 -3.50
N ALA A 249 -6.32 16.71 -2.24
CA ALA A 249 -5.33 17.18 -1.27
C ALA A 249 -3.94 16.53 -1.49
N ASN A 250 -3.88 15.34 -2.05
CA ASN A 250 -2.64 14.67 -2.44
C ASN A 250 -2.88 13.68 -3.59
N PRO A 251 -2.57 14.04 -4.84
CA PRO A 251 -2.70 13.15 -5.98
C PRO A 251 -1.87 11.88 -5.87
N ALA A 252 -0.70 11.95 -5.23
CA ALA A 252 0.24 10.83 -5.10
C ALA A 252 -0.05 9.90 -3.91
N TYR A 253 -1.27 9.96 -3.32
CA TYR A 253 -1.69 9.01 -2.29
C TYR A 253 -3.14 8.59 -2.50
N GLY A 254 -3.30 7.32 -2.86
CA GLY A 254 -4.60 6.69 -3.04
C GLY A 254 -5.23 6.25 -1.71
N LEU A 255 -6.13 5.28 -1.79
CA LEU A 255 -6.67 4.63 -0.58
C LEU A 255 -5.63 3.64 -0.03
N THR A 256 -4.65 4.17 0.72
CA THR A 256 -3.56 3.46 1.41
C THR A 256 -2.28 3.15 0.59
N PHE A 257 -2.22 3.52 -0.67
CA PHE A 257 -1.05 3.33 -1.54
C PHE A 257 -0.42 4.65 -1.98
N TRP A 258 0.88 4.65 -2.13
CA TRP A 258 1.62 5.73 -2.78
C TRP A 258 1.56 5.53 -4.30
N LEU A 259 1.36 6.63 -5.02
CA LEU A 259 1.19 6.64 -6.48
C LEU A 259 2.33 7.42 -7.13
N ASN A 260 2.67 7.06 -8.36
CA ASN A 260 3.62 7.81 -9.18
C ASN A 260 2.93 9.00 -9.87
N GLU A 261 2.44 9.94 -9.05
CA GLU A 261 1.71 11.12 -9.50
C GLU A 261 2.43 12.41 -9.07
N PRO A 262 2.42 13.46 -9.89
CA PRO A 262 3.03 14.74 -9.55
C PRO A 262 2.41 15.35 -8.29
N VAL A 263 3.25 15.90 -7.43
CA VAL A 263 2.84 16.59 -6.20
C VAL A 263 3.32 18.03 -6.18
N SER A 264 2.57 18.87 -5.47
CA SER A 264 2.97 20.27 -5.29
C SER A 264 4.33 20.38 -4.56
N PRO A 265 5.11 21.43 -4.83
CA PRO A 265 6.37 21.67 -4.11
C PRO A 265 6.20 21.74 -2.58
N LYS A 266 5.03 22.18 -2.11
CA LYS A 266 4.67 22.18 -0.69
C LYS A 266 4.62 20.76 -0.13
N LEU A 267 3.82 19.88 -0.74
CA LEU A 267 3.70 18.47 -0.33
C LEU A 267 5.06 17.75 -0.39
N LYS A 268 5.85 18.01 -1.43
CA LYS A 268 7.20 17.42 -1.55
C LYS A 268 8.11 17.79 -0.38
N ARG A 269 8.00 19.02 0.17
CA ARG A 269 8.78 19.44 1.34
C ARG A 269 8.24 18.90 2.66
N GLU A 270 6.93 18.74 2.78
CA GLU A 270 6.27 18.38 4.06
C GLU A 270 6.24 16.87 4.31
N ILE A 271 6.34 16.06 3.27
CA ILE A 271 6.24 14.61 3.38
C ILE A 271 7.63 13.97 3.23
N PRO A 272 8.16 13.33 4.29
CA PRO A 272 9.52 12.75 4.26
C PRO A 272 9.74 11.74 3.12
N LEU A 273 8.71 10.97 2.74
CA LEU A 273 8.82 10.02 1.65
C LEU A 273 9.13 10.73 0.32
N PHE A 274 8.46 11.83 0.00
CA PHE A 274 8.72 12.59 -1.22
C PHE A 274 10.07 13.33 -1.22
N GLN A 275 10.73 13.45 -0.07
CA GLN A 275 12.10 13.95 0.01
C GLN A 275 13.13 12.88 -0.30
N SER A 276 12.78 11.60 -0.09
CA SER A 276 13.65 10.45 -0.29
C SER A 276 13.34 9.65 -1.55
N THR A 277 12.15 9.83 -2.15
CA THR A 277 11.80 9.20 -3.43
C THR A 277 11.94 10.20 -4.56
N ASP A 278 12.54 9.73 -5.63
CA ASP A 278 12.72 10.41 -6.91
C ASP A 278 11.85 9.75 -8.01
N LEU A 279 10.76 9.11 -7.61
CA LEU A 279 9.88 8.35 -8.51
C LEU A 279 9.10 9.24 -9.47
N VAL A 280 8.59 10.35 -8.95
CA VAL A 280 7.63 11.20 -9.66
C VAL A 280 8.29 11.92 -10.82
N ASP A 281 7.65 11.84 -12.00
CA ASP A 281 8.16 12.41 -13.25
C ASP A 281 9.52 11.84 -13.69
N HIS A 282 9.95 10.70 -13.14
CA HIS A 282 11.22 10.11 -13.50
C HIS A 282 11.07 9.28 -14.79
N PRO A 283 11.85 9.58 -15.86
CA PRO A 283 11.66 9.00 -17.20
C PRO A 283 11.90 7.48 -17.27
N LEU A 284 12.56 6.89 -16.27
CA LEU A 284 12.86 5.47 -16.19
C LEU A 284 11.91 4.70 -15.25
N VAL A 285 10.86 5.37 -14.72
CA VAL A 285 9.87 4.76 -13.83
C VAL A 285 8.49 4.76 -14.49
N PRO A 286 7.80 3.62 -14.57
CA PRO A 286 6.47 3.54 -15.16
C PRO A 286 5.45 4.44 -14.45
N GLU A 287 4.62 5.14 -15.24
CA GLU A 287 3.62 6.09 -14.73
C GLU A 287 2.53 5.40 -13.89
N ASP A 288 2.16 4.16 -14.23
CA ASP A 288 1.12 3.39 -13.55
C ASP A 288 1.61 2.65 -12.30
N LEU A 289 2.87 2.89 -11.89
CA LEU A 289 3.41 2.31 -10.67
C LEU A 289 2.67 2.84 -9.45
N TYR A 290 2.24 1.94 -8.59
CA TYR A 290 1.85 2.27 -7.23
C TYR A 290 2.52 1.34 -6.21
N MET A 291 2.65 1.80 -4.95
CA MET A 291 3.40 1.03 -3.97
C MET A 291 2.85 1.12 -2.55
N ALA A 292 3.07 0.05 -1.79
CA ALA A 292 3.04 0.09 -0.34
C ALA A 292 4.47 0.36 0.18
N ALA A 293 4.65 1.46 0.91
CA ALA A 293 5.95 1.87 1.41
C ALA A 293 5.99 1.94 2.94
N GLY A 294 7.06 1.44 3.52
CA GLY A 294 7.31 1.45 4.95
C GLY A 294 8.66 2.04 5.34
N ALA A 295 8.74 2.53 6.56
CA ALA A 295 9.98 3.05 7.15
C ALA A 295 11.10 2.01 7.06
N GLY A 296 12.34 2.47 6.84
CA GLY A 296 13.49 1.60 6.62
C GLY A 296 13.46 0.95 5.24
N ASP A 297 12.80 1.61 4.28
CA ASP A 297 12.78 1.28 2.85
C ASP A 297 12.15 -0.08 2.54
N GLN A 298 11.07 -0.43 3.28
CA GLN A 298 10.21 -1.54 2.93
C GLN A 298 9.36 -1.14 1.72
N ARG A 299 9.36 -1.92 0.65
CA ARG A 299 8.65 -1.62 -0.61
C ARG A 299 7.94 -2.84 -1.18
N LEU A 300 6.70 -2.63 -1.57
CA LEU A 300 5.97 -3.48 -2.49
C LEU A 300 5.56 -2.61 -3.67
N TYR A 301 6.21 -2.76 -4.81
CA TYR A 301 5.83 -2.08 -6.05
C TYR A 301 4.89 -2.97 -6.85
N VAL A 302 3.85 -2.38 -7.39
CA VAL A 302 2.95 -2.99 -8.36
C VAL A 302 2.99 -2.16 -9.63
N ILE A 303 3.33 -2.79 -10.76
CA ILE A 303 3.49 -2.13 -12.06
C ILE A 303 2.61 -2.88 -13.08
N PRO A 304 1.34 -2.49 -13.23
CA PRO A 304 0.39 -3.21 -14.07
C PRO A 304 0.81 -3.30 -15.54
N SER A 305 1.29 -2.20 -16.13
CA SER A 305 1.72 -2.15 -17.55
C SER A 305 2.85 -3.10 -17.89
N LEU A 306 3.70 -3.43 -16.92
CA LEU A 306 4.81 -4.37 -17.08
C LEU A 306 4.50 -5.75 -16.49
N GLU A 307 3.29 -5.98 -15.99
CA GLU A 307 2.87 -7.21 -15.31
C GLU A 307 3.84 -7.64 -14.20
N LEU A 308 4.44 -6.66 -13.49
CA LEU A 308 5.46 -6.87 -12.48
C LEU A 308 4.93 -6.57 -11.06
N VAL A 309 5.43 -7.38 -10.12
CA VAL A 309 5.42 -7.10 -8.68
C VAL A 309 6.84 -7.22 -8.16
N VAL A 310 7.29 -6.21 -7.41
CA VAL A 310 8.62 -6.20 -6.84
C VAL A 310 8.53 -5.97 -5.33
N VAL A 311 9.12 -6.86 -4.55
CA VAL A 311 9.22 -6.71 -3.10
C VAL A 311 10.68 -6.44 -2.73
N ARG A 312 10.89 -5.39 -1.96
CA ARG A 312 12.14 -5.11 -1.27
C ARG A 312 11.90 -4.98 0.22
N GLN A 313 12.67 -5.72 1.02
CA GLN A 313 12.72 -5.54 2.47
C GLN A 313 14.14 -5.15 2.89
N ALA A 314 14.27 -4.39 3.97
CA ALA A 314 15.54 -3.87 4.41
C ALA A 314 15.64 -3.75 5.94
N ARG A 315 16.87 -3.65 6.46
CA ARG A 315 17.18 -3.51 7.90
C ARG A 315 17.15 -2.05 8.40
N GLY A 316 16.68 -1.09 7.61
CA GLY A 316 16.72 0.34 7.91
C GLY A 316 15.77 0.84 9.00
N MET A 317 14.91 -0.01 9.57
CA MET A 317 13.83 0.37 10.49
C MET A 317 14.30 1.21 11.69
N LEU A 318 15.36 0.77 12.40
CA LEU A 318 15.86 1.50 13.57
C LEU A 318 16.38 2.88 13.18
N GLY A 319 17.14 2.97 12.09
CA GLY A 319 17.62 4.24 11.55
C GLY A 319 16.49 5.19 11.19
N ALA A 320 15.47 4.69 10.50
CA ALA A 320 14.30 5.49 10.14
C ALA A 320 13.52 5.99 11.35
N VAL A 321 13.37 5.17 12.40
CA VAL A 321 12.72 5.57 13.67
C VAL A 321 13.53 6.65 14.40
N LEU A 322 14.87 6.57 14.32
CA LEU A 322 15.78 7.56 14.90
C LEU A 322 15.98 8.81 14.03
N GLY A 323 15.31 8.88 12.86
CA GLY A 323 15.36 10.03 11.96
C GLY A 323 16.59 10.08 11.04
N PHE A 324 17.37 9.00 10.94
CA PHE A 324 18.49 8.93 9.99
C PHE A 324 17.94 8.80 8.57
N ARG A 325 18.52 9.56 7.64
CA ARG A 325 18.21 9.46 6.22
C ARG A 325 18.79 8.16 5.65
N SER A 326 18.09 7.60 4.67
CA SER A 326 18.57 6.49 3.85
C SER A 326 19.18 7.05 2.57
N ASP A 327 20.24 6.40 2.09
CA ASP A 327 20.81 6.66 0.76
C ASP A 327 20.08 5.86 -0.35
N PHE A 328 19.10 5.07 0.03
CA PHE A 328 18.28 4.30 -0.91
C PHE A 328 17.39 5.23 -1.76
N SER A 329 17.39 5.01 -3.07
CA SER A 329 16.55 5.68 -4.06
C SER A 329 15.66 4.63 -4.76
N ASP A 330 14.37 4.88 -4.79
CA ASP A 330 13.40 4.03 -5.49
C ASP A 330 13.66 4.06 -7.01
N ALA A 331 13.94 5.22 -7.60
CA ALA A 331 14.24 5.35 -9.01
C ALA A 331 15.55 4.62 -9.40
N ASN A 332 16.58 4.68 -8.56
CA ASN A 332 17.81 3.93 -8.77
C ASN A 332 17.60 2.41 -8.76
N LEU A 333 16.76 1.89 -7.88
CA LEU A 333 16.41 0.47 -7.87
C LEU A 333 15.68 0.07 -9.14
N LEU A 334 14.63 0.84 -9.50
CA LEU A 334 13.78 0.54 -10.64
C LEU A 334 14.50 0.73 -11.98
N ALA A 335 15.32 1.77 -12.12
CA ALA A 335 16.13 1.98 -13.34
C ALA A 335 17.10 0.81 -13.59
N ARG A 336 17.74 0.29 -12.54
CA ARG A 336 18.57 -0.92 -12.65
C ARG A 336 17.76 -2.14 -13.05
N LEU A 337 16.63 -2.33 -12.39
CA LEU A 337 15.77 -3.49 -12.61
C LEU A 337 15.18 -3.50 -14.03
N LEU A 338 14.68 -2.36 -14.49
CA LEU A 338 13.92 -2.28 -15.74
C LEU A 338 14.80 -2.02 -16.95
N HIS A 339 15.92 -1.29 -16.79
CA HIS A 339 16.68 -0.77 -17.90
C HIS A 339 18.20 -1.06 -17.84
N GLY A 340 18.72 -1.61 -16.73
CA GLY A 340 20.15 -1.79 -16.53
C GLY A 340 20.91 -0.46 -16.37
N LYS A 341 20.23 0.60 -15.90
CA LYS A 341 20.76 1.97 -15.78
C LYS A 341 20.73 2.45 -14.34
N ASP A 342 21.52 3.49 -14.02
CA ASP A 342 21.28 4.27 -12.80
C ASP A 342 20.13 5.28 -13.03
N ALA A 343 19.78 6.03 -11.96
CA ALA A 343 18.72 7.02 -12.04
C ALA A 343 19.05 8.19 -13.00
N ASP A 344 20.32 8.46 -13.27
CA ASP A 344 20.76 9.48 -14.22
C ASP A 344 20.71 8.99 -15.69
N GLY A 345 20.30 7.73 -15.90
CA GLY A 345 20.17 7.11 -17.23
C GLY A 345 21.47 6.54 -17.80
N LYS A 346 22.54 6.48 -16.99
CA LYS A 346 23.80 5.89 -17.40
C LYS A 346 23.71 4.37 -17.41
N ASP A 347 24.14 3.74 -18.51
CA ASP A 347 24.21 2.30 -18.62
C ASP A 347 25.16 1.70 -17.58
N LEU A 348 24.72 0.62 -16.93
CA LEU A 348 25.51 -0.14 -15.97
C LEU A 348 25.89 -1.49 -16.58
N THR A 349 27.13 -1.87 -16.39
CA THR A 349 27.60 -3.23 -16.70
C THR A 349 27.45 -4.10 -15.44
N PRO A 350 26.95 -5.33 -15.58
CA PRO A 350 26.89 -6.29 -14.48
C PRO A 350 28.24 -6.61 -13.86
#